data_a287f8b7af5355b84d11e92f8c91da15
#
_entry.id   a287f8b7af5355b84d11e92f8c91da15
#
_cell.length_a   1.000
_cell.length_b   1.000
_cell.length_c   1.000
_cell.angle_alpha   90.00
_cell.angle_beta   90.00
_cell.angle_gamma   90.00
#
_symmetry.space_group_name_H-M   'P 1'
#
loop_
_entity.id
_entity.type
_entity.pdbx_description
1 polymer ?
#
loop_
_entity_poly.entity_id
_entity_poly.type
_entity_poly.pdbx_seq_one_letter_code
_entity_poly.pdbx_strand_id
1 'polypeptide(L)'
;YRGSKPVMWSVVEKTALAEAEVEYHDHQSHTIWVKFPVVNFGADIIVPHEENTSDFSQDGEHVSASMYLPDANILEGASVVIWTTTPWTIPANRAISFSDEIGYVLYEILEASENGYIRKGEKLVLAQSLAEQVFQASGIKKYRPLCYVRPEAGLVCAHPFRGQGYDFDVPLLAGEHVTEEAGTGFVHTAPGHGQDDYMIWVENFGQKDIPETVNEEGVYYDHVPLFAGKFVLTRQGKEGTANAAVIEELEKAGALLAKGKVTHSY
;
A
#
# COMPACT_ATOMS: atom_id res chain seq x y z
N TYR A 1 -27.38 -7.98 19.33
CA TYR A 1 -26.34 -7.17 18.65
C TYR A 1 -26.44 -7.44 17.15
N ARG A 2 -26.70 -6.42 16.35
CA ARG A 2 -26.47 -6.47 14.89
C ARG A 2 -25.09 -5.86 14.64
N GLY A 3 -24.11 -6.69 14.29
CA GLY A 3 -22.80 -6.28 13.83
C GLY A 3 -22.63 -6.64 12.36
N SER A 4 -21.81 -5.89 11.64
CA SER A 4 -21.36 -6.18 10.28
C SER A 4 -19.89 -6.50 10.34
N LYS A 5 -19.43 -7.54 9.64
CA LYS A 5 -18.01 -7.87 9.49
C LYS A 5 -17.74 -8.47 8.11
N PRO A 6 -16.55 -8.34 7.54
CA PRO A 6 -16.17 -9.05 6.33
C PRO A 6 -16.31 -10.57 6.52
N VAL A 7 -16.81 -11.22 5.48
CA VAL A 7 -16.93 -12.69 5.39
C VAL A 7 -16.44 -13.14 4.02
N MET A 8 -15.98 -14.38 3.92
CA MET A 8 -15.73 -14.99 2.61
C MET A 8 -17.06 -15.10 1.85
N TRP A 9 -17.06 -14.63 0.62
CA TRP A 9 -18.27 -14.52 -0.20
C TRP A 9 -18.07 -15.11 -1.59
N SER A 10 -18.95 -16.03 -1.99
CA SER A 10 -19.03 -16.50 -3.36
C SER A 10 -19.92 -15.57 -4.21
N VAL A 11 -19.30 -14.86 -5.16
CA VAL A 11 -20.04 -14.01 -6.11
C VAL A 11 -20.84 -14.82 -7.13
N VAL A 12 -20.50 -16.11 -7.32
CA VAL A 12 -21.18 -17.03 -8.25
C VAL A 12 -22.46 -17.56 -7.62
N GLU A 13 -22.37 -18.00 -6.38
CA GLU A 13 -23.48 -18.61 -5.63
C GLU A 13 -24.24 -17.60 -4.79
N LYS A 14 -23.71 -16.38 -4.64
CA LYS A 14 -24.26 -15.27 -3.85
C LYS A 14 -24.56 -15.69 -2.41
N THR A 15 -23.58 -16.30 -1.78
CA THR A 15 -23.65 -16.76 -0.39
C THR A 15 -22.34 -16.59 0.34
N ALA A 16 -22.43 -16.43 1.66
CA ALA A 16 -21.25 -16.50 2.52
C ALA A 16 -20.75 -17.94 2.58
N LEU A 17 -19.42 -18.11 2.53
CA LEU A 17 -18.77 -19.41 2.63
C LEU A 17 -18.29 -19.65 4.05
N ALA A 18 -18.45 -20.87 4.55
CA ALA A 18 -17.73 -21.34 5.72
C ALA A 18 -16.30 -21.73 5.31
N GLU A 19 -15.35 -21.62 6.25
CA GLU A 19 -13.94 -21.94 5.99
C GLU A 19 -13.75 -23.37 5.42
N ALA A 20 -14.57 -24.33 5.86
CA ALA A 20 -14.55 -25.72 5.38
C ALA A 20 -15.09 -25.89 3.93
N GLU A 21 -15.69 -24.87 3.36
CA GLU A 21 -16.22 -24.87 1.98
C GLU A 21 -15.25 -24.26 0.98
N VAL A 22 -14.10 -23.75 1.48
CA VAL A 22 -13.08 -23.10 0.66
C VAL A 22 -12.07 -24.13 0.18
N GLU A 23 -11.91 -24.25 -1.12
CA GLU A 23 -10.85 -25.05 -1.75
C GLU A 23 -9.75 -24.12 -2.23
N TYR A 24 -8.51 -24.43 -1.87
CA TYR A 24 -7.33 -23.65 -2.25
C TYR A 24 -6.70 -24.23 -3.50
N HIS A 25 -6.55 -23.39 -4.53
CA HIS A 25 -5.90 -23.74 -5.78
C HIS A 25 -4.80 -22.73 -6.12
N ASP A 26 -3.76 -23.19 -6.81
CA ASP A 26 -2.75 -22.28 -7.33
C ASP A 26 -3.38 -21.33 -8.34
N HIS A 27 -3.30 -20.06 -8.03
CA HIS A 27 -3.82 -18.98 -8.87
C HIS A 27 -2.72 -17.96 -9.19
N GLN A 28 -2.70 -17.47 -10.43
CA GLN A 28 -1.83 -16.37 -10.83
C GLN A 28 -2.57 -15.04 -10.70
N SER A 29 -2.19 -14.26 -9.68
CA SER A 29 -2.77 -12.94 -9.43
C SER A 29 -1.88 -11.82 -9.96
N HIS A 30 -2.49 -10.68 -10.24
CA HIS A 30 -1.76 -9.43 -10.37
C HIS A 30 -1.07 -9.10 -9.05
N THR A 31 0.09 -8.49 -9.13
CA THR A 31 0.75 -7.88 -7.98
C THR A 31 1.16 -6.46 -8.36
N ILE A 32 0.89 -5.50 -7.47
CA ILE A 32 1.20 -4.08 -7.70
C ILE A 32 1.83 -3.45 -6.48
N TRP A 33 2.72 -2.49 -6.73
CA TRP A 33 3.27 -1.58 -5.75
C TRP A 33 2.70 -0.19 -6.01
N VAL A 34 2.10 0.42 -5.00
CA VAL A 34 1.34 1.67 -5.14
C VAL A 34 1.91 2.73 -4.21
N LYS A 35 2.12 3.92 -4.75
CA LYS A 35 2.57 5.11 -4.03
C LYS A 35 1.36 5.85 -3.43
N PHE A 36 1.41 6.10 -2.14
CA PHE A 36 0.49 6.96 -1.40
C PHE A 36 1.23 8.23 -0.99
N PRO A 37 0.95 9.38 -1.61
CA PRO A 37 1.66 10.62 -1.30
C PRO A 37 1.50 11.04 0.15
N VAL A 38 2.60 11.40 0.81
CA VAL A 38 2.57 11.96 2.16
C VAL A 38 2.01 13.38 2.11
N VAL A 39 1.03 13.70 2.95
CA VAL A 39 0.35 15.01 2.96
C VAL A 39 0.42 15.70 4.31
N ASN A 40 0.63 14.96 5.39
CA ASN A 40 0.80 15.54 6.72
C ASN A 40 1.84 14.75 7.51
N PHE A 41 2.73 15.47 8.20
CA PHE A 41 3.78 14.92 9.04
C PHE A 41 4.22 15.94 10.09
N GLY A 42 4.48 15.48 11.33
CA GLY A 42 5.03 16.30 12.40
C GLY A 42 6.56 16.26 12.43
N ALA A 43 7.20 17.15 13.16
CA ALA A 43 8.64 17.17 13.33
C ALA A 43 9.19 15.89 14.01
N ASP A 44 8.37 15.24 14.84
CA ASP A 44 8.76 14.04 15.59
C ASP A 44 8.75 12.75 14.76
N ILE A 45 8.26 12.80 13.52
CA ILE A 45 8.21 11.64 12.61
C ILE A 45 9.60 11.25 12.11
N ILE A 46 10.56 12.18 12.14
CA ILE A 46 11.87 12.02 11.54
C ILE A 46 12.91 11.80 12.63
N VAL A 47 13.68 10.72 12.52
CA VAL A 47 14.81 10.46 13.41
C VAL A 47 16.09 10.54 12.60
N PRO A 48 17.04 11.44 12.98
CA PRO A 48 18.36 11.44 12.37
C PRO A 48 19.06 10.09 12.58
N HIS A 49 19.80 9.66 11.58
CA HIS A 49 20.59 8.44 11.67
C HIS A 49 21.87 8.74 12.48
N GLU A 50 21.90 8.42 13.77
CA GLU A 50 23.08 8.66 14.62
C GLU A 50 24.03 7.45 14.74
N GLU A 51 23.64 6.22 14.41
CA GLU A 51 24.49 5.05 14.64
C GLU A 51 24.48 4.07 13.45
N ASN A 52 25.63 3.95 12.81
CA ASN A 52 26.05 3.04 11.74
C ASN A 52 26.09 3.58 10.31
N THR A 53 27.05 4.45 10.06
CA THR A 53 27.49 4.78 8.70
C THR A 53 28.10 3.60 7.92
N SER A 54 28.28 2.43 8.56
CA SER A 54 28.84 1.22 7.94
C SER A 54 27.81 0.41 7.13
N ASP A 55 26.49 0.57 7.37
CA ASP A 55 25.46 -0.26 6.74
C ASP A 55 24.94 0.29 5.41
N PHE A 56 25.30 1.52 5.03
CA PHE A 56 24.77 2.18 3.84
C PHE A 56 25.74 2.33 2.66
N SER A 57 26.93 1.73 2.69
CA SER A 57 27.89 1.86 1.60
C SER A 57 27.70 0.79 0.53
N GLN A 58 27.06 1.11 -0.60
CA GLN A 58 27.12 0.28 -1.80
C GLN A 58 28.44 0.46 -2.59
N ASP A 59 29.21 1.54 -2.42
CA ASP A 59 30.38 1.85 -3.24
C ASP A 59 31.67 2.20 -2.46
N GLY A 60 31.77 1.88 -1.16
CA GLY A 60 33.04 2.06 -0.42
C GLY A 60 33.48 3.50 -0.15
N GLU A 61 32.70 4.50 -0.50
CA GLU A 61 32.96 5.88 -0.09
C GLU A 61 32.29 6.17 1.25
N HIS A 62 33.13 6.39 2.28
CA HIS A 62 32.66 6.89 3.56
C HIS A 62 32.13 8.31 3.41
N VAL A 63 30.81 8.42 3.29
CA VAL A 63 30.12 9.70 3.45
C VAL A 63 30.08 9.99 4.94
N SER A 64 30.93 10.90 5.39
CA SER A 64 30.88 11.44 6.75
C SER A 64 29.46 11.93 7.03
N ALA A 65 28.73 11.26 7.95
CA ALA A 65 27.44 11.72 8.42
C ALA A 65 27.63 13.06 9.15
N SER A 66 27.53 14.14 8.39
CA SER A 66 27.32 15.46 8.96
C SER A 66 26.00 15.41 9.70
N MET A 67 26.00 15.79 10.97
CA MET A 67 24.88 15.89 11.88
C MET A 67 23.91 16.98 11.40
N TYR A 68 23.18 16.70 10.32
CA TYR A 68 22.05 17.51 9.87
C TYR A 68 20.82 16.96 10.56
N LEU A 69 20.20 17.79 11.40
CA LEU A 69 18.78 17.63 11.69
C LEU A 69 18.10 17.66 10.32
N PRO A 70 17.38 16.62 9.92
CA PRO A 70 16.69 16.64 8.64
C PRO A 70 15.76 17.86 8.62
N ASP A 71 15.75 18.57 7.47
CA ASP A 71 14.83 19.67 7.25
C ASP A 71 13.41 19.17 7.60
N ALA A 72 12.65 19.98 8.36
CA ALA A 72 11.26 19.63 8.71
C ALA A 72 10.41 19.27 7.48
N ASN A 73 10.84 19.66 6.29
CA ASN A 73 10.17 19.39 5.01
C ASN A 73 10.74 18.18 4.23
N ILE A 74 11.62 17.37 4.84
CA ILE A 74 12.27 16.27 4.09
C ILE A 74 11.27 15.28 3.50
N LEU A 75 10.10 15.08 4.14
CA LEU A 75 9.00 14.24 3.66
C LEU A 75 8.12 14.90 2.59
N GLU A 76 8.31 16.17 2.30
CA GLU A 76 7.58 16.82 1.22
C GLU A 76 7.86 16.14 -0.12
N GLY A 77 6.78 15.73 -0.82
CA GLY A 77 6.86 14.98 -2.06
C GLY A 77 7.26 13.51 -1.91
N ALA A 78 7.35 13.00 -0.68
CA ALA A 78 7.56 11.58 -0.44
C ALA A 78 6.25 10.78 -0.59
N SER A 79 6.38 9.47 -0.80
CA SER A 79 5.26 8.53 -0.82
C SER A 79 5.56 7.31 0.04
N VAL A 80 4.58 6.88 0.80
CA VAL A 80 4.56 5.53 1.40
C VAL A 80 4.20 4.55 0.28
N VAL A 81 4.87 3.42 0.23
CA VAL A 81 4.59 2.38 -0.77
C VAL A 81 3.94 1.18 -0.12
N ILE A 82 2.81 0.76 -0.67
CA ILE A 82 2.16 -0.52 -0.31
C ILE A 82 2.32 -1.54 -1.43
N TRP A 83 2.15 -2.80 -1.08
CA TRP A 83 2.07 -3.92 -2.02
C TRP A 83 0.76 -4.67 -1.85
N THR A 84 0.13 -5.05 -2.96
CA THR A 84 -1.09 -5.86 -2.91
C THR A 84 -1.20 -6.80 -4.11
N THR A 85 -1.85 -7.95 -3.90
CA THR A 85 -2.25 -8.91 -4.93
C THR A 85 -3.70 -8.75 -5.37
N THR A 86 -4.43 -7.83 -4.76
CA THR A 86 -5.85 -7.54 -5.01
C THR A 86 -6.07 -6.08 -5.41
N PRO A 87 -5.61 -5.64 -6.60
CA PRO A 87 -5.72 -4.23 -7.02
C PRO A 87 -7.13 -3.65 -6.89
N TRP A 88 -8.15 -4.47 -7.10
CA TRP A 88 -9.55 -4.08 -7.03
C TRP A 88 -10.00 -3.58 -5.64
N THR A 89 -9.24 -3.83 -4.56
CA THR A 89 -9.58 -3.30 -3.23
C THR A 89 -9.07 -1.88 -2.99
N ILE A 90 -8.20 -1.33 -3.85
CA ILE A 90 -7.67 0.04 -3.71
C ILE A 90 -8.78 1.11 -3.57
N PRO A 91 -9.89 1.07 -4.33
CA PRO A 91 -10.99 2.03 -4.14
C PRO A 91 -11.65 1.99 -2.76
N ALA A 92 -11.49 0.89 -2.04
CA ALA A 92 -12.01 0.71 -0.67
C ALA A 92 -10.99 1.05 0.41
N ASN A 93 -9.80 1.51 0.05
CA ASN A 93 -8.76 1.91 1.02
C ASN A 93 -9.27 2.98 1.98
N ARG A 94 -8.91 2.85 3.27
CA ARG A 94 -9.17 3.86 4.30
C ARG A 94 -7.97 4.15 5.18
N ALA A 95 -6.99 3.24 5.24
CA ALA A 95 -5.79 3.40 6.03
C ALA A 95 -4.61 2.64 5.39
N ILE A 96 -3.44 2.81 5.97
CA ILE A 96 -2.27 1.98 5.73
C ILE A 96 -1.82 1.45 7.10
N SER A 97 -1.70 0.12 7.21
CA SER A 97 -1.19 -0.49 8.44
C SER A 97 0.34 -0.57 8.40
N PHE A 98 0.96 -0.35 9.56
CA PHE A 98 2.40 -0.48 9.80
C PHE A 98 2.65 -1.22 11.11
N SER A 99 3.90 -1.65 11.38
CA SER A 99 4.31 -2.20 12.66
C SER A 99 5.34 -1.27 13.31
N ASP A 100 5.21 -1.01 14.60
CA ASP A 100 6.17 -0.25 15.41
C ASP A 100 7.47 -1.03 15.70
N GLU A 101 7.49 -2.32 15.40
CA GLU A 101 8.68 -3.17 15.49
C GLU A 101 9.56 -3.12 14.23
N ILE A 102 9.05 -2.52 13.13
CA ILE A 102 9.73 -2.42 11.83
C ILE A 102 10.41 -1.07 11.65
N GLY A 103 11.67 -1.09 11.22
CA GLY A 103 12.41 0.12 10.87
C GLY A 103 12.04 0.63 9.48
N TYR A 104 11.50 1.86 9.39
CA TYR A 104 11.16 2.50 8.12
C TYR A 104 12.16 3.57 7.75
N VAL A 105 12.51 3.64 6.47
CA VAL A 105 13.51 4.58 5.95
C VAL A 105 12.95 5.34 4.76
N LEU A 106 13.23 6.63 4.72
CA LEU A 106 13.01 7.49 3.56
C LEU A 106 14.19 7.35 2.60
N TYR A 107 13.90 7.00 1.36
CA TYR A 107 14.88 6.87 0.28
C TYR A 107 14.65 7.91 -0.81
N GLU A 108 15.73 8.51 -1.31
CA GLU A 108 15.70 9.30 -2.55
C GLU A 108 16.18 8.45 -3.72
N ILE A 109 15.47 8.52 -4.82
CA ILE A 109 15.80 7.77 -6.04
C ILE A 109 16.77 8.58 -6.90
N LEU A 110 17.95 8.04 -7.14
CA LEU A 110 19.02 8.69 -7.90
C LEU A 110 19.04 8.22 -9.36
N GLU A 111 18.71 6.97 -9.62
CA GLU A 111 18.63 6.39 -10.96
C GLU A 111 17.58 5.27 -11.02
N ALA A 112 16.76 5.27 -12.07
CA ALA A 112 15.77 4.24 -12.34
C ALA A 112 15.72 3.91 -13.83
N SER A 113 15.03 2.81 -14.17
CA SER A 113 14.80 2.40 -15.56
C SER A 113 13.95 3.44 -16.31
N GLU A 114 14.33 3.78 -17.55
CA GLU A 114 13.61 4.78 -18.37
C GLU A 114 12.14 4.41 -18.61
N ASN A 115 11.88 3.12 -18.76
CA ASN A 115 10.53 2.58 -18.98
C ASN A 115 9.78 2.25 -17.69
N GLY A 116 10.33 2.58 -16.51
CA GLY A 116 9.70 2.37 -15.22
C GLY A 116 8.69 3.46 -14.87
N TYR A 117 8.00 3.26 -13.76
CA TYR A 117 7.00 4.20 -13.23
C TYR A 117 7.57 5.23 -12.26
N ILE A 118 8.83 5.08 -11.84
CA ILE A 118 9.52 5.95 -10.90
C ILE A 118 10.55 6.83 -11.62
N ARG A 119 10.79 8.03 -11.11
CA ARG A 119 11.75 8.98 -11.69
C ARG A 119 12.81 9.38 -10.66
N LYS A 120 13.96 9.82 -11.17
CA LYS A 120 15.02 10.43 -10.35
C LYS A 120 14.45 11.59 -9.55
N GLY A 121 14.81 11.67 -8.27
CA GLY A 121 14.40 12.70 -7.33
C GLY A 121 13.11 12.38 -6.57
N GLU A 122 12.35 11.34 -6.97
CA GLU A 122 11.22 10.88 -6.16
C GLU A 122 11.73 10.27 -4.85
N LYS A 123 10.89 10.36 -3.81
CA LYS A 123 11.21 9.88 -2.47
C LYS A 123 10.19 8.83 -2.03
N LEU A 124 10.68 7.71 -1.48
CA LEU A 124 9.87 6.58 -1.03
C LEU A 124 10.14 6.25 0.43
N VAL A 125 9.09 5.96 1.19
CA VAL A 125 9.16 5.40 2.54
C VAL A 125 8.87 3.91 2.47
N LEU A 126 9.80 3.09 2.95
CA LEU A 126 9.76 1.62 2.92
C LEU A 126 10.33 1.04 4.21
N ALA A 127 9.95 -0.19 4.57
CA ALA A 127 10.70 -0.96 5.54
C ALA A 127 12.14 -1.19 5.03
N GLN A 128 13.11 -0.98 5.89
CA GLN A 128 14.53 -1.09 5.54
C GLN A 128 14.88 -2.49 5.01
N SER A 129 14.39 -3.53 5.67
CA SER A 129 14.63 -4.93 5.30
C SER A 129 14.05 -5.35 3.95
N LEU A 130 12.98 -4.69 3.49
CA LEU A 130 12.27 -5.02 2.25
C LEU A 130 12.63 -4.09 1.08
N ALA A 131 13.38 -3.01 1.34
CA ALA A 131 13.63 -1.96 0.35
C ALA A 131 14.31 -2.49 -0.92
N GLU A 132 15.30 -3.37 -0.80
CA GLU A 132 16.04 -3.91 -1.94
C GLU A 132 15.13 -4.71 -2.90
N GLN A 133 14.21 -5.52 -2.36
CA GLN A 133 13.25 -6.27 -3.18
C GLN A 133 12.31 -5.33 -3.95
N VAL A 134 11.87 -4.24 -3.31
CA VAL A 134 11.04 -3.22 -3.95
C VAL A 134 11.81 -2.49 -5.04
N PHE A 135 13.09 -2.15 -4.80
CA PHE A 135 13.93 -1.49 -5.79
C PHE A 135 14.15 -2.37 -7.03
N GLN A 136 14.41 -3.65 -6.84
CA GLN A 136 14.53 -4.60 -7.96
C GLN A 136 13.22 -4.71 -8.74
N ALA A 137 12.08 -4.87 -8.06
CA ALA A 137 10.77 -4.99 -8.70
C ALA A 137 10.36 -3.73 -9.48
N SER A 138 10.78 -2.54 -9.02
CA SER A 138 10.46 -1.24 -9.62
C SER A 138 11.49 -0.74 -10.63
N GLY A 139 12.61 -1.46 -10.81
CA GLY A 139 13.68 -1.07 -11.72
C GLY A 139 14.49 0.13 -11.24
N ILE A 140 14.53 0.36 -9.93
CA ILE A 140 15.40 1.36 -9.28
C ILE A 140 16.83 0.80 -9.27
N LYS A 141 17.78 1.59 -9.78
CA LYS A 141 19.20 1.19 -9.93
C LYS A 141 20.09 1.82 -8.90
N LYS A 142 19.78 3.08 -8.51
CA LYS A 142 20.53 3.80 -7.46
C LYS A 142 19.56 4.58 -6.61
N TYR A 143 19.80 4.56 -5.31
CA TYR A 143 19.03 5.26 -4.31
C TYR A 143 19.95 5.76 -3.19
N ARG A 144 19.43 6.63 -2.35
CA ARG A 144 20.12 7.12 -1.16
C ARG A 144 19.16 7.11 0.03
N PRO A 145 19.50 6.44 1.15
CA PRO A 145 18.76 6.60 2.38
C PRO A 145 18.96 8.01 2.92
N LEU A 146 17.91 8.62 3.43
CA LEU A 146 17.94 9.98 3.97
C LEU A 146 17.79 10.01 5.49
N CYS A 147 16.78 9.35 6.03
CA CYS A 147 16.50 9.32 7.46
C CYS A 147 15.55 8.16 7.80
N TYR A 148 15.49 7.81 9.09
CA TYR A 148 14.42 6.96 9.60
C TYR A 148 13.10 7.74 9.72
N VAL A 149 12.00 7.05 9.52
CA VAL A 149 10.63 7.58 9.63
C VAL A 149 9.90 6.81 10.71
N ARG A 150 9.17 7.52 11.56
CA ARG A 150 8.30 6.96 12.61
C ARG A 150 6.84 7.15 12.23
N PRO A 151 6.20 6.16 11.60
CA PRO A 151 4.80 6.28 11.19
C PRO A 151 3.85 6.52 12.36
N GLU A 152 4.16 5.96 13.54
CA GLU A 152 3.41 6.10 14.79
C GLU A 152 3.25 7.56 15.28
N ALA A 153 4.12 8.45 14.83
CA ALA A 153 4.04 9.87 15.19
C ALA A 153 2.96 10.64 14.41
N GLY A 154 2.10 9.95 13.67
CA GLY A 154 0.94 10.56 12.99
C GLY A 154 1.20 10.89 11.51
N LEU A 155 1.94 10.05 10.80
CA LEU A 155 2.09 10.16 9.35
C LEU A 155 0.74 9.97 8.66
N VAL A 156 0.43 10.83 7.68
CA VAL A 156 -0.82 10.80 6.91
C VAL A 156 -0.52 10.89 5.43
N CYS A 157 -1.21 10.07 4.65
CA CYS A 157 -1.10 10.03 3.20
C CYS A 157 -2.37 10.53 2.50
N ALA A 158 -2.24 10.84 1.22
CA ALA A 158 -3.37 10.99 0.31
C ALA A 158 -3.71 9.65 -0.33
N HIS A 159 -4.99 9.43 -0.62
CA HIS A 159 -5.38 8.33 -1.50
C HIS A 159 -4.78 8.53 -2.90
N PRO A 160 -4.34 7.46 -3.63
CA PRO A 160 -3.73 7.57 -4.96
C PRO A 160 -4.60 8.29 -6.01
N PHE A 161 -5.92 8.26 -5.82
CA PHE A 161 -6.91 8.91 -6.69
C PHE A 161 -7.45 10.22 -6.10
N ARG A 162 -6.72 10.89 -5.22
CA ARG A 162 -7.12 12.22 -4.71
C ARG A 162 -7.35 13.20 -5.86
N GLY A 163 -8.44 13.96 -5.80
CA GLY A 163 -8.90 14.82 -6.90
C GLY A 163 -9.82 14.13 -7.90
N GLN A 164 -10.06 12.83 -7.75
CA GLN A 164 -10.91 12.03 -8.63
C GLN A 164 -12.06 11.35 -7.86
N GLY A 165 -12.52 11.98 -6.78
CA GLY A 165 -13.58 11.48 -5.91
C GLY A 165 -13.10 10.71 -4.67
N TYR A 166 -11.78 10.69 -4.41
CA TYR A 166 -11.14 10.06 -3.25
C TYR A 166 -10.44 11.12 -2.38
N ASP A 167 -11.16 12.20 -2.06
CA ASP A 167 -10.63 13.40 -1.42
C ASP A 167 -10.64 13.30 0.11
N PHE A 168 -10.08 12.23 0.64
CA PHE A 168 -9.93 11.98 2.07
C PHE A 168 -8.46 11.68 2.42
N ASP A 169 -8.14 11.83 3.69
CA ASP A 169 -6.85 11.49 4.24
C ASP A 169 -6.80 10.00 4.58
N VAL A 170 -5.62 9.40 4.38
CA VAL A 170 -5.32 8.00 4.65
C VAL A 170 -4.35 7.95 5.83
N PRO A 171 -4.86 7.72 7.07
CA PRO A 171 -4.02 7.61 8.25
C PRO A 171 -3.18 6.33 8.21
N LEU A 172 -2.04 6.35 8.90
CA LEU A 172 -1.28 5.16 9.20
C LEU A 172 -1.69 4.63 10.59
N LEU A 173 -1.92 3.31 10.69
CA LEU A 173 -2.40 2.63 11.88
C LEU A 173 -1.46 1.51 12.28
N ALA A 174 -1.08 1.43 13.55
CA ALA A 174 -0.26 0.31 14.04
C ALA A 174 -1.08 -0.99 14.03
N GLY A 175 -0.53 -2.06 13.44
CA GLY A 175 -1.18 -3.35 13.30
C GLY A 175 -0.22 -4.52 13.45
N GLU A 176 -0.54 -5.48 14.32
CA GLU A 176 0.28 -6.67 14.61
C GLU A 176 0.40 -7.64 13.40
N HIS A 177 -0.51 -7.54 12.41
CA HIS A 177 -0.49 -8.36 11.20
C HIS A 177 0.55 -7.91 10.16
N VAL A 178 1.22 -6.78 10.36
CA VAL A 178 2.25 -6.29 9.46
C VAL A 178 3.57 -6.99 9.75
N THR A 179 4.16 -7.63 8.74
CA THR A 179 5.39 -8.40 8.85
C THR A 179 6.44 -7.95 7.83
N GLU A 180 7.67 -8.45 7.98
CA GLU A 180 8.79 -8.25 7.06
C GLU A 180 9.03 -9.44 6.11
N GLU A 181 8.08 -10.37 6.00
CA GLU A 181 8.24 -11.54 5.14
C GLU A 181 8.10 -11.21 3.65
N ALA A 182 7.23 -10.26 3.32
CA ALA A 182 6.98 -9.83 1.95
C ALA A 182 6.40 -8.41 1.90
N GLY A 183 6.42 -7.82 0.70
CA GLY A 183 5.78 -6.53 0.44
C GLY A 183 6.70 -5.34 0.65
N THR A 184 6.30 -4.38 1.48
CA THR A 184 6.98 -3.10 1.68
C THR A 184 7.14 -2.70 3.15
N GLY A 185 6.60 -3.52 4.07
CA GLY A 185 6.46 -3.18 5.49
C GLY A 185 5.22 -2.32 5.77
N PHE A 186 4.46 -1.98 4.73
CA PHE A 186 3.18 -1.30 4.84
C PHE A 186 2.08 -2.12 4.18
N VAL A 187 0.93 -2.22 4.82
CA VAL A 187 -0.22 -2.98 4.32
C VAL A 187 -1.36 -2.03 3.99
N HIS A 188 -1.86 -2.14 2.75
CA HIS A 188 -3.09 -1.49 2.33
C HIS A 188 -4.26 -1.99 3.15
N THR A 189 -5.02 -1.08 3.78
CA THR A 189 -6.11 -1.40 4.69
C THR A 189 -7.44 -1.01 4.07
N ALA A 190 -8.26 -2.03 3.73
CA ALA A 190 -9.59 -1.88 3.16
C ALA A 190 -10.63 -2.57 4.08
N PRO A 191 -11.22 -1.86 5.06
CA PRO A 191 -12.02 -2.45 6.13
C PRO A 191 -13.29 -3.17 5.67
N GLY A 192 -13.73 -2.95 4.43
CA GLY A 192 -14.84 -3.69 3.81
C GLY A 192 -14.43 -5.04 3.20
N HIS A 193 -13.14 -5.35 3.09
CA HIS A 193 -12.64 -6.50 2.31
C HIS A 193 -11.67 -7.41 3.05
N GLY A 194 -11.07 -7.00 4.17
CA GLY A 194 -10.17 -7.80 4.99
C GLY A 194 -10.66 -7.90 6.44
N GLN A 195 -10.47 -9.05 7.08
CA GLN A 195 -10.85 -9.22 8.48
C GLN A 195 -9.93 -8.41 9.40
N ASP A 196 -8.61 -8.49 9.20
CA ASP A 196 -7.63 -7.72 9.97
C ASP A 196 -7.79 -6.23 9.70
N ASP A 197 -8.06 -5.83 8.45
CA ASP A 197 -8.35 -4.46 8.06
C ASP A 197 -9.60 -3.91 8.76
N TYR A 198 -10.64 -4.74 8.87
CA TYR A 198 -11.85 -4.39 9.59
C TYR A 198 -11.58 -4.21 11.09
N MET A 199 -10.83 -5.12 11.70
CA MET A 199 -10.54 -5.09 13.14
C MET A 199 -9.76 -3.83 13.50
N ILE A 200 -8.66 -3.55 12.80
CA ILE A 200 -7.83 -2.37 13.06
C ILE A 200 -8.61 -1.05 12.83
N TRP A 201 -9.47 -1.02 11.80
CA TRP A 201 -10.30 0.15 11.54
C TRP A 201 -11.32 0.39 12.67
N VAL A 202 -12.02 -0.67 13.10
CA VAL A 202 -13.04 -0.58 14.15
C VAL A 202 -12.45 -0.21 15.50
N GLU A 203 -11.27 -0.69 15.82
CA GLU A 203 -10.55 -0.32 17.06
C GLU A 203 -10.23 1.18 17.10
N ASN A 204 -9.85 1.77 15.97
CA ASN A 204 -9.48 3.18 15.90
C ASN A 204 -10.66 4.13 15.67
N PHE A 205 -11.65 3.75 14.86
CA PHE A 205 -12.71 4.64 14.39
C PHE A 205 -14.14 4.12 14.62
N GLY A 206 -14.30 2.93 15.18
CA GLY A 206 -15.60 2.26 15.27
C GLY A 206 -16.08 1.80 13.89
N GLN A 207 -17.37 1.44 13.79
CA GLN A 207 -17.97 0.95 12.53
C GLN A 207 -18.35 2.07 11.53
N LYS A 208 -17.73 3.24 11.66
CA LYS A 208 -18.03 4.38 10.79
C LYS A 208 -17.15 4.34 9.53
N ASP A 209 -17.69 4.89 8.46
CA ASP A 209 -16.96 5.17 7.21
C ASP A 209 -16.32 3.93 6.55
N ILE A 210 -16.88 2.73 6.80
CA ILE A 210 -16.51 1.51 6.08
C ILE A 210 -17.18 1.54 4.70
N PRO A 211 -16.41 1.64 3.61
CA PRO A 211 -16.99 1.78 2.29
C PRO A 211 -17.59 0.48 1.78
N GLU A 212 -18.79 0.55 1.26
CA GLU A 212 -19.39 -0.50 0.44
C GLU A 212 -19.06 -0.21 -1.03
N THR A 213 -18.08 -0.90 -1.59
CA THR A 213 -17.60 -0.64 -2.95
C THR A 213 -18.15 -1.60 -4.00
N VAL A 214 -18.41 -2.85 -3.63
CA VAL A 214 -18.96 -3.87 -4.54
C VAL A 214 -20.24 -4.47 -3.98
N ASN A 215 -21.13 -4.84 -4.89
CA ASN A 215 -22.36 -5.54 -4.54
C ASN A 215 -22.15 -7.06 -4.39
N GLU A 216 -23.21 -7.81 -4.11
CA GLU A 216 -23.19 -9.27 -3.95
C GLU A 216 -22.70 -10.05 -5.19
N GLU A 217 -22.71 -9.41 -6.36
CA GLU A 217 -22.19 -9.95 -7.62
C GLU A 217 -20.73 -9.58 -7.89
N GLY A 218 -20.07 -8.88 -6.94
CA GLY A 218 -18.71 -8.39 -7.10
C GLY A 218 -18.59 -7.26 -8.13
N VAL A 219 -19.66 -6.50 -8.38
CA VAL A 219 -19.68 -5.35 -9.28
C VAL A 219 -19.60 -4.08 -8.46
N TYR A 220 -18.73 -3.15 -8.86
CA TYR A 220 -18.68 -1.85 -8.21
C TYR A 220 -19.99 -1.09 -8.36
N TYR A 221 -20.46 -0.53 -7.25
CA TYR A 221 -21.64 0.32 -7.23
C TYR A 221 -21.44 1.58 -8.07
N ASP A 222 -22.55 2.19 -8.50
CA ASP A 222 -22.55 3.40 -9.32
C ASP A 222 -21.92 4.62 -8.62
N HIS A 223 -21.90 4.61 -7.29
CA HIS A 223 -21.30 5.68 -6.50
C HIS A 223 -19.77 5.58 -6.34
N VAL A 224 -19.13 4.47 -6.81
CA VAL A 224 -17.68 4.29 -6.72
C VAL A 224 -17.02 5.04 -7.88
N PRO A 225 -16.30 6.15 -7.61
CA PRO A 225 -15.70 6.94 -8.67
C PRO A 225 -14.74 6.11 -9.52
N LEU A 226 -14.66 6.41 -10.82
CA LEU A 226 -13.81 5.77 -11.83
C LEU A 226 -14.17 4.31 -12.17
N PHE A 227 -14.78 3.55 -11.24
CA PHE A 227 -14.87 2.10 -11.37
C PHE A 227 -16.32 1.56 -11.45
N ALA A 228 -17.34 2.42 -11.40
CA ALA A 228 -18.73 2.03 -11.50
C ALA A 228 -18.99 0.99 -12.61
N GLY A 229 -19.68 -0.10 -12.26
CA GLY A 229 -20.02 -1.19 -13.18
C GLY A 229 -18.88 -2.13 -13.58
N LYS A 230 -17.62 -1.88 -13.14
CA LYS A 230 -16.55 -2.88 -13.29
C LYS A 230 -16.76 -4.02 -12.30
N PHE A 231 -16.36 -5.22 -12.64
CA PHE A 231 -16.60 -6.42 -11.83
C PHE A 231 -15.30 -7.16 -11.52
N VAL A 232 -15.26 -7.75 -10.33
CA VAL A 232 -14.09 -8.47 -9.79
C VAL A 232 -13.95 -9.83 -10.47
N LEU A 233 -15.05 -10.60 -10.52
CA LEU A 233 -15.10 -11.91 -11.14
C LEU A 233 -16.24 -11.98 -12.15
N THR A 234 -16.07 -12.79 -13.20
CA THR A 234 -17.15 -13.19 -14.10
C THR A 234 -18.07 -14.19 -13.41
N ARG A 235 -19.26 -14.43 -13.99
CA ARG A 235 -20.19 -15.48 -13.52
C ARG A 235 -19.60 -16.90 -13.58
N GLN A 236 -18.49 -17.09 -14.29
CA GLN A 236 -17.77 -18.37 -14.38
C GLN A 236 -16.58 -18.42 -13.41
N GLY A 237 -16.47 -17.46 -12.46
CA GLY A 237 -15.36 -17.39 -11.50
C GLY A 237 -14.01 -16.95 -12.09
N LYS A 238 -13.97 -16.47 -13.35
CA LYS A 238 -12.74 -15.95 -13.95
C LYS A 238 -12.54 -14.48 -13.59
N GLU A 239 -11.32 -14.01 -13.64
CA GLU A 239 -10.98 -12.62 -13.43
C GLU A 239 -11.85 -11.68 -14.29
N GLY A 240 -12.35 -10.63 -13.65
CA GLY A 240 -13.18 -9.61 -14.26
C GLY A 240 -12.37 -8.41 -14.77
N THR A 241 -13.04 -7.27 -14.90
CA THR A 241 -12.42 -6.04 -15.42
C THR A 241 -11.86 -5.11 -14.34
N ALA A 242 -12.14 -5.38 -13.05
CA ALA A 242 -11.83 -4.48 -11.95
C ALA A 242 -10.31 -4.28 -11.78
N ASN A 243 -9.52 -5.37 -11.71
CA ASN A 243 -8.08 -5.27 -11.51
C ASN A 243 -7.40 -4.47 -12.63
N ALA A 244 -7.72 -4.77 -13.88
CA ALA A 244 -7.15 -4.06 -15.03
C ALA A 244 -7.51 -2.57 -15.02
N ALA A 245 -8.75 -2.22 -14.68
CA ALA A 245 -9.20 -0.84 -14.61
C ALA A 245 -8.48 -0.07 -13.49
N VAL A 246 -8.31 -0.66 -12.32
CA VAL A 246 -7.60 -0.01 -11.21
C VAL A 246 -6.12 0.19 -11.54
N ILE A 247 -5.46 -0.80 -12.13
CA ILE A 247 -4.06 -0.69 -12.55
C ILE A 247 -3.91 0.44 -13.59
N GLU A 248 -4.79 0.51 -14.57
CA GLU A 248 -4.77 1.57 -15.59
C GLU A 248 -4.93 2.97 -14.99
N GLU A 249 -5.86 3.15 -14.05
CA GLU A 249 -6.05 4.44 -13.39
C GLU A 249 -4.88 4.80 -12.46
N LEU A 250 -4.24 3.83 -11.79
CA LEU A 250 -3.02 4.05 -11.02
C LEU A 250 -1.84 4.49 -11.90
N GLU A 251 -1.73 3.93 -13.11
CA GLU A 251 -0.74 4.39 -14.11
C GLU A 251 -0.99 5.84 -14.52
N LYS A 252 -2.24 6.20 -14.84
CA LYS A 252 -2.63 7.56 -15.23
C LYS A 252 -2.41 8.57 -14.11
N ALA A 253 -2.69 8.18 -12.87
CA ALA A 253 -2.45 9.00 -11.69
C ALA A 253 -0.96 9.13 -11.32
N GLY A 254 -0.06 8.38 -11.97
CA GLY A 254 1.35 8.33 -11.60
C GLY A 254 1.62 7.67 -10.24
N ALA A 255 0.63 6.95 -9.71
CA ALA A 255 0.69 6.31 -8.40
C ALA A 255 1.21 4.86 -8.45
N LEU A 256 1.23 4.22 -9.61
CA LEU A 256 1.83 2.91 -9.77
C LEU A 256 3.36 3.02 -9.67
N LEU A 257 4.00 2.17 -8.86
CA LEU A 257 5.46 2.06 -8.74
C LEU A 257 5.98 0.86 -9.55
N ALA A 258 5.30 -0.27 -9.44
CA ALA A 258 5.62 -1.48 -10.19
C ALA A 258 4.38 -2.37 -10.33
N LYS A 259 4.41 -3.26 -11.30
CA LYS A 259 3.40 -4.33 -11.48
C LYS A 259 4.06 -5.62 -11.92
N GLY A 260 3.47 -6.73 -11.51
CA GLY A 260 3.92 -8.07 -11.84
C GLY A 260 2.80 -9.10 -11.72
N LYS A 261 3.20 -10.35 -11.62
CA LYS A 261 2.32 -11.48 -11.33
C LYS A 261 2.96 -12.37 -10.29
N VAL A 262 2.17 -12.90 -9.40
CA VAL A 262 2.58 -13.86 -8.39
C VAL A 262 1.66 -15.08 -8.47
N THR A 263 2.25 -16.26 -8.28
CA THR A 263 1.47 -17.51 -8.14
C THR A 263 1.41 -17.83 -6.66
N HIS A 264 0.22 -17.94 -6.13
CA HIS A 264 -0.03 -18.32 -4.75
C HIS A 264 -1.31 -19.15 -4.66
N SER A 265 -1.44 -19.88 -3.55
CA SER A 265 -2.64 -20.67 -3.27
C SER A 265 -3.71 -19.76 -2.66
N TYR A 266 -4.87 -19.76 -3.26
CA TYR A 266 -6.06 -19.08 -2.77
C TYR A 266 -7.15 -20.09 -2.50
#